data_d7af7f3b87de4261d61b989cf0ddc7a9
#
_entry.id   d7af7f3b87de4261d61b989cf0ddc7a9
#
_cell.length_a   1.000
_cell.length_b   1.000
_cell.length_c   1.000
_cell.angle_alpha   90.00
_cell.angle_beta   90.00
_cell.angle_gamma   90.00
#
_symmetry.space_group_name_H-M   'P 1'
#
loop_
_entity.id
_entity.type
_entity.pdbx_description
1 polymer ?
#
loop_
_entity_poly.entity_id
_entity_poly.type
_entity_poly.pdbx_seq_one_letter_code
_entity_poly.pdbx_strand_id
1 'polypeptide(L)'
;LSYLAAEKNLADGKEDLALGGKTAANPGYLGTYNEYSGTKVGKLSAYNAGLLKFKEGKYQEAYDLLEKFSSKNKILMALKYGAMADCQINLNKNEDALSLLDKASSASDDPYTSYYFTRKAGLVSLALKKNAEAKKYFSAIDEKYQDYDNGMSDSYIEMVKYY
;
A
#
# COMPACT_ATOMS: atom_id res chain seq x y z
N LEU A 1 -22.16 -11.08 8.07
CA LEU A 1 -23.04 -9.88 8.19
C LEU A 1 -22.27 -8.66 8.69
N SER A 2 -21.43 -8.76 9.74
CA SER A 2 -20.66 -7.64 10.30
C SER A 2 -19.74 -6.94 9.30
N TYR A 3 -19.01 -7.68 8.45
CA TYR A 3 -18.19 -7.13 7.39
C TYR A 3 -19.02 -6.29 6.38
N LEU A 4 -20.16 -6.83 5.93
CA LEU A 4 -21.02 -6.11 4.98
C LEU A 4 -21.61 -4.83 5.58
N ALA A 5 -21.88 -4.80 6.88
CA ALA A 5 -22.31 -3.58 7.57
C ALA A 5 -21.20 -2.52 7.60
N ALA A 6 -19.96 -2.93 7.81
CA ALA A 6 -18.80 -2.03 7.73
C ALA A 6 -18.60 -1.48 6.31
N GLU A 7 -18.69 -2.34 5.26
CA GLU A 7 -18.62 -1.92 3.86
C GLU A 7 -19.71 -0.90 3.51
N LYS A 8 -20.95 -1.15 3.97
CA LYS A 8 -22.04 -0.20 3.77
C LYS A 8 -21.76 1.15 4.45
N ASN A 9 -21.28 1.14 5.68
CA ASN A 9 -20.92 2.38 6.37
C ASN A 9 -19.81 3.14 5.62
N LEU A 10 -18.82 2.44 5.08
CA LEU A 10 -17.76 3.05 4.28
C LEU A 10 -18.32 3.68 3.00
N ALA A 11 -19.19 2.95 2.29
CA ALA A 11 -19.85 3.45 1.07
C ALA A 11 -20.74 4.67 1.34
N ASP A 12 -21.36 4.74 2.54
CA ASP A 12 -22.15 5.89 3.01
C ASP A 12 -21.28 7.06 3.52
N GLY A 13 -19.95 6.96 3.44
CA GLY A 13 -19.02 7.98 3.96
C GLY A 13 -18.89 8.02 5.49
N LYS A 14 -19.40 6.99 6.19
CA LYS A 14 -19.39 6.90 7.67
C LYS A 14 -18.14 6.12 8.13
N GLU A 15 -16.96 6.70 7.93
CA GLU A 15 -15.67 6.02 8.16
C GLU A 15 -15.48 5.54 9.59
N ASP A 16 -15.84 6.36 10.58
CA ASP A 16 -15.76 5.97 12.01
C ASP A 16 -16.60 4.74 12.32
N LEU A 17 -17.81 4.65 11.72
CA LEU A 17 -18.68 3.50 11.87
C LEU A 17 -18.18 2.27 11.11
N ALA A 18 -17.56 2.50 9.96
CA ALA A 18 -16.92 1.43 9.20
C ALA A 18 -15.73 0.86 9.98
N LEU A 19 -14.91 1.70 10.58
CA LEU A 19 -13.72 1.30 11.34
C LEU A 19 -14.09 0.60 12.65
N GLY A 20 -14.81 1.27 13.54
CA GLY A 20 -15.04 0.83 14.92
C GLY A 20 -16.44 0.30 15.23
N GLY A 21 -17.41 0.58 14.36
CA GLY A 21 -18.80 0.24 14.60
C GLY A 21 -19.39 0.93 15.85
N LYS A 22 -20.61 0.54 16.24
CA LYS A 22 -21.26 1.03 17.49
C LYS A 22 -21.97 -0.06 18.27
N THR A 23 -22.20 -1.23 17.67
CA THR A 23 -22.99 -2.31 18.29
C THR A 23 -22.37 -3.68 17.98
N ALA A 24 -22.73 -4.68 18.76
CA ALA A 24 -22.33 -6.07 18.49
C ALA A 24 -22.78 -6.58 17.11
N ALA A 25 -23.91 -6.10 16.60
CA ALA A 25 -24.39 -6.44 15.25
C ALA A 25 -23.62 -5.69 14.14
N ASN A 26 -22.98 -4.56 14.47
CA ASN A 26 -22.16 -3.76 13.58
C ASN A 26 -20.88 -3.31 14.30
N PRO A 27 -19.91 -4.25 14.45
CA PRO A 27 -18.67 -3.99 15.21
C PRO A 27 -17.59 -3.25 14.39
N GLY A 28 -17.90 -2.89 13.15
CA GLY A 28 -16.93 -2.31 12.23
C GLY A 28 -15.85 -3.32 11.78
N TYR A 29 -14.86 -2.83 11.04
CA TYR A 29 -13.75 -3.68 10.59
C TYR A 29 -12.89 -4.18 11.77
N LEU A 30 -12.63 -3.34 12.77
CA LEU A 30 -11.82 -3.74 13.93
C LEU A 30 -12.48 -4.85 14.73
N GLY A 31 -13.78 -4.73 15.04
CA GLY A 31 -14.50 -5.78 15.73
C GLY A 31 -14.63 -7.06 14.90
N THR A 32 -14.87 -6.93 13.59
CA THR A 32 -14.91 -8.08 12.67
C THR A 32 -13.55 -8.78 12.61
N TYR A 33 -12.45 -8.03 12.57
CA TYR A 33 -11.11 -8.62 12.63
C TYR A 33 -10.88 -9.37 13.96
N ASN A 34 -11.22 -8.76 15.09
CA ASN A 34 -11.02 -9.38 16.41
C ASN A 34 -11.78 -10.70 16.55
N GLU A 35 -13.01 -10.75 16.03
CA GLU A 35 -13.86 -11.95 16.12
C GLU A 35 -13.44 -13.05 15.14
N TYR A 36 -12.96 -12.66 13.93
CA TYR A 36 -12.72 -13.59 12.81
C TYR A 36 -11.29 -13.55 12.28
N SER A 37 -10.27 -13.21 13.08
CA SER A 37 -8.89 -12.92 12.67
C SER A 37 -8.24 -14.01 11.81
N GLY A 38 -8.52 -15.29 12.07
CA GLY A 38 -7.99 -16.41 11.30
C GLY A 38 -8.65 -16.64 9.93
N THR A 39 -9.76 -15.97 9.64
CA THR A 39 -10.55 -16.16 8.42
C THR A 39 -10.15 -15.17 7.31
N LYS A 40 -10.61 -15.46 6.07
CA LYS A 40 -10.45 -14.50 4.96
C LYS A 40 -11.14 -13.16 5.25
N VAL A 41 -12.31 -13.21 5.88
CA VAL A 41 -13.09 -12.01 6.23
C VAL A 41 -12.37 -11.17 7.28
N GLY A 42 -11.85 -11.80 8.34
CA GLY A 42 -11.08 -11.12 9.37
C GLY A 42 -9.81 -10.46 8.79
N LYS A 43 -9.07 -11.20 7.96
CA LYS A 43 -7.89 -10.65 7.29
C LYS A 43 -8.22 -9.45 6.39
N LEU A 44 -9.31 -9.52 5.62
CA LEU A 44 -9.76 -8.41 4.78
C LEU A 44 -10.23 -7.22 5.63
N SER A 45 -10.88 -7.50 6.77
CA SER A 45 -11.27 -6.46 7.74
C SER A 45 -10.03 -5.76 8.32
N ALA A 46 -8.97 -6.48 8.64
CA ALA A 46 -7.71 -5.88 9.08
C ALA A 46 -7.10 -4.97 8.01
N TYR A 47 -7.13 -5.38 6.73
CA TYR A 47 -6.66 -4.56 5.62
C TYR A 47 -7.44 -3.24 5.51
N ASN A 48 -8.77 -3.31 5.49
CA ASN A 48 -9.61 -2.12 5.39
C ASN A 48 -9.48 -1.22 6.63
N ALA A 49 -9.41 -1.79 7.82
CA ALA A 49 -9.13 -1.03 9.06
C ALA A 49 -7.77 -0.34 8.98
N GLY A 50 -6.74 -1.01 8.45
CA GLY A 50 -5.41 -0.44 8.24
C GLY A 50 -5.44 0.78 7.31
N LEU A 51 -6.19 0.71 6.20
CA LEU A 51 -6.33 1.84 5.28
C LEU A 51 -7.04 3.04 5.95
N LEU A 52 -8.07 2.80 6.76
CA LEU A 52 -8.75 3.86 7.51
C LEU A 52 -7.84 4.45 8.60
N LYS A 53 -7.06 3.62 9.31
CA LYS A 53 -6.05 4.09 10.27
C LYS A 53 -4.98 4.95 9.62
N PHE A 54 -4.54 4.58 8.41
CA PHE A 54 -3.63 5.41 7.63
C PHE A 54 -4.23 6.79 7.34
N LYS A 55 -5.50 6.84 6.92
CA LYS A 55 -6.21 8.09 6.65
C LYS A 55 -6.37 8.96 7.91
N GLU A 56 -6.50 8.34 9.09
CA GLU A 56 -6.48 9.04 10.40
C GLU A 56 -5.07 9.57 10.79
N GLY A 57 -4.02 9.29 10.02
CA GLY A 57 -2.64 9.62 10.39
C GLY A 57 -2.01 8.69 11.43
N LYS A 58 -2.68 7.59 11.78
CA LYS A 58 -2.21 6.58 12.75
C LYS A 58 -1.36 5.51 12.06
N TYR A 59 -0.20 5.92 11.55
CA TYR A 59 0.61 5.13 10.63
C TYR A 59 1.15 3.83 11.22
N GLN A 60 1.50 3.78 12.51
CA GLN A 60 1.96 2.55 13.14
C GLN A 60 0.81 1.55 13.31
N GLU A 61 -0.37 2.02 13.79
CA GLU A 61 -1.57 1.16 13.90
C GLU A 61 -2.00 0.64 12.52
N ALA A 62 -1.91 1.49 11.50
CA ALA A 62 -2.19 1.12 10.10
C ALA A 62 -1.26 0.01 9.62
N TYR A 63 0.04 0.16 9.84
CA TYR A 63 1.04 -0.83 9.47
C TYR A 63 0.77 -2.19 10.14
N ASP A 64 0.53 -2.19 11.45
CA ASP A 64 0.30 -3.40 12.25
C ASP A 64 -0.96 -4.15 11.79
N LEU A 65 -2.00 -3.43 11.38
CA LEU A 65 -3.23 -4.00 10.82
C LEU A 65 -3.02 -4.55 9.41
N LEU A 66 -2.34 -3.80 8.54
CA LEU A 66 -2.00 -4.23 7.18
C LEU A 66 -1.15 -5.51 7.20
N GLU A 67 -0.25 -5.65 8.16
CA GLU A 67 0.58 -6.85 8.31
C GLU A 67 -0.25 -8.12 8.50
N LYS A 68 -1.40 -8.04 9.18
CA LYS A 68 -2.32 -9.17 9.42
C LYS A 68 -3.02 -9.68 8.14
N PHE A 69 -3.03 -8.88 7.08
CA PHE A 69 -3.65 -9.28 5.83
C PHE A 69 -2.77 -10.25 5.05
N SER A 70 -3.38 -11.29 4.50
CA SER A 70 -2.77 -12.17 3.51
C SER A 70 -3.81 -12.68 2.52
N SER A 71 -3.43 -12.81 1.25
CA SER A 71 -4.30 -13.26 0.16
C SER A 71 -3.52 -14.11 -0.84
N LYS A 72 -4.23 -14.97 -1.59
CA LYS A 72 -3.69 -15.62 -2.79
C LYS A 72 -3.71 -14.70 -4.01
N ASN A 73 -4.46 -13.62 -3.96
CA ASN A 73 -4.50 -12.61 -5.04
C ASN A 73 -3.22 -11.77 -4.98
N LYS A 74 -2.40 -11.88 -6.02
CA LYS A 74 -1.09 -11.23 -6.13
C LYS A 74 -1.21 -9.70 -6.16
N ILE A 75 -2.23 -9.16 -6.84
CA ILE A 75 -2.48 -7.71 -6.90
C ILE A 75 -2.81 -7.18 -5.49
N LEU A 76 -3.67 -7.85 -4.75
CA LEU A 76 -3.97 -7.44 -3.37
C LEU A 76 -2.75 -7.51 -2.45
N MET A 77 -1.83 -8.45 -2.68
CA MET A 77 -0.57 -8.49 -1.93
C MET A 77 0.36 -7.33 -2.30
N ALA A 78 0.44 -6.96 -3.59
CA ALA A 78 1.18 -5.79 -4.02
C ALA A 78 0.62 -4.49 -3.39
N LEU A 79 -0.71 -4.32 -3.40
CA LEU A 79 -1.38 -3.17 -2.76
C LEU A 79 -1.13 -3.13 -1.25
N LYS A 80 -1.14 -4.28 -0.57
CA LYS A 80 -0.76 -4.38 0.85
C LYS A 80 0.64 -3.83 1.10
N TYR A 81 1.63 -4.33 0.36
CA TYR A 81 3.02 -3.90 0.55
C TYR A 81 3.19 -2.42 0.22
N GLY A 82 2.49 -1.92 -0.80
CA GLY A 82 2.46 -0.50 -1.13
C GLY A 82 1.90 0.37 0.00
N ALA A 83 0.77 -0.04 0.60
CA ALA A 83 0.17 0.66 1.72
C ALA A 83 1.06 0.62 2.99
N MET A 84 1.73 -0.52 3.24
CA MET A 84 2.72 -0.64 4.32
C MET A 84 3.93 0.28 4.08
N ALA A 85 4.38 0.40 2.84
CA ALA A 85 5.45 1.34 2.47
C ALA A 85 5.05 2.79 2.76
N ASP A 86 3.80 3.16 2.45
CA ASP A 86 3.27 4.50 2.77
C ASP A 86 3.27 4.79 4.27
N CYS A 87 2.93 3.79 5.09
CA CYS A 87 3.06 3.91 6.54
C CYS A 87 4.51 4.19 6.95
N GLN A 88 5.46 3.44 6.41
CA GLN A 88 6.88 3.60 6.75
C GLN A 88 7.46 4.94 6.28
N ILE A 89 7.05 5.44 5.11
CA ILE A 89 7.41 6.80 4.65
C ILE A 89 6.96 7.84 5.68
N ASN A 90 5.71 7.78 6.12
CA ASN A 90 5.16 8.73 7.08
C ASN A 90 5.76 8.58 8.50
N LEU A 91 6.33 7.42 8.81
CA LEU A 91 7.08 7.17 10.03
C LEU A 91 8.59 7.52 9.89
N ASN A 92 9.02 8.09 8.75
CA ASN A 92 10.40 8.39 8.41
C ASN A 92 11.33 7.16 8.37
N LYS A 93 10.78 5.96 8.19
CA LYS A 93 11.50 4.69 8.04
C LYS A 93 11.72 4.36 6.56
N ASN A 94 12.46 5.19 5.88
CA ASN A 94 12.53 5.21 4.43
C ASN A 94 13.17 3.97 3.81
N GLU A 95 14.16 3.35 4.46
CA GLU A 95 14.78 2.10 3.99
C GLU A 95 13.79 0.93 4.02
N ASP A 96 12.99 0.84 5.09
CA ASP A 96 11.92 -0.16 5.20
C ASP A 96 10.87 0.07 4.12
N ALA A 97 10.55 1.33 3.82
CA ALA A 97 9.61 1.68 2.77
C ALA A 97 10.11 1.24 1.38
N LEU A 98 11.38 1.48 1.04
CA LEU A 98 11.95 1.03 -0.23
C LEU A 98 11.91 -0.50 -0.34
N SER A 99 12.28 -1.22 0.72
CA SER A 99 12.18 -2.68 0.76
C SER A 99 10.74 -3.19 0.54
N LEU A 100 9.75 -2.48 1.08
CA LEU A 100 8.33 -2.81 0.87
C LEU A 100 7.85 -2.48 -0.55
N LEU A 101 8.35 -1.41 -1.16
CA LEU A 101 8.04 -1.07 -2.55
C LEU A 101 8.63 -2.10 -3.53
N ASP A 102 9.83 -2.62 -3.26
CA ASP A 102 10.42 -3.74 -4.03
C ASP A 102 9.55 -5.00 -3.93
N LYS A 103 9.05 -5.31 -2.71
CA LYS A 103 8.09 -6.41 -2.54
C LYS A 103 6.78 -6.16 -3.28
N ALA A 104 6.28 -4.93 -3.28
CA ALA A 104 5.06 -4.57 -3.98
C ALA A 104 5.21 -4.72 -5.50
N SER A 105 6.31 -4.22 -6.08
CA SER A 105 6.58 -4.30 -7.52
C SER A 105 6.75 -5.73 -8.03
N SER A 106 7.23 -6.63 -7.17
CA SER A 106 7.47 -8.05 -7.53
C SER A 106 6.36 -9.01 -7.09
N ALA A 107 5.38 -8.55 -6.31
CA ALA A 107 4.31 -9.40 -5.79
C ALA A 107 3.26 -9.81 -6.83
N SER A 108 3.11 -9.04 -7.92
CA SER A 108 2.12 -9.27 -8.96
C SER A 108 2.79 -9.52 -10.31
N ASP A 109 2.15 -10.35 -11.14
CA ASP A 109 2.53 -10.55 -12.55
C ASP A 109 1.84 -9.50 -13.46
N ASP A 110 0.99 -8.63 -12.90
CA ASP A 110 0.34 -7.55 -13.62
C ASP A 110 1.35 -6.42 -13.92
N PRO A 111 1.64 -6.13 -15.21
CA PRO A 111 2.69 -5.18 -15.58
C PRO A 111 2.42 -3.76 -15.06
N TYR A 112 1.15 -3.33 -15.05
CA TYR A 112 0.80 -2.00 -14.56
C TYR A 112 1.05 -1.86 -13.06
N THR A 113 0.68 -2.87 -12.28
CA THR A 113 0.94 -2.91 -10.82
C THR A 113 2.45 -2.86 -10.55
N SER A 114 3.23 -3.63 -11.28
CA SER A 114 4.70 -3.65 -11.15
C SER A 114 5.32 -2.32 -11.55
N TYR A 115 4.89 -1.72 -12.66
CA TYR A 115 5.28 -0.37 -13.08
C TYR A 115 4.99 0.66 -12.00
N TYR A 116 3.76 0.69 -11.47
CA TYR A 116 3.33 1.67 -10.48
C TYR A 116 4.25 1.68 -9.25
N PHE A 117 4.54 0.50 -8.69
CA PHE A 117 5.37 0.41 -7.48
C PHE A 117 6.87 0.62 -7.77
N THR A 118 7.38 0.21 -8.94
CA THR A 118 8.74 0.50 -9.38
C THR A 118 8.94 2.02 -9.52
N ARG A 119 8.00 2.71 -10.15
CA ARG A 119 8.02 4.17 -10.28
C ARG A 119 7.97 4.85 -8.91
N LYS A 120 7.13 4.38 -8.01
CA LYS A 120 7.04 4.90 -6.64
C LYS A 120 8.35 4.75 -5.88
N ALA A 121 9.03 3.61 -6.01
CA ALA A 121 10.36 3.39 -5.41
C ALA A 121 11.40 4.36 -5.97
N GLY A 122 11.40 4.60 -7.28
CA GLY A 122 12.26 5.60 -7.92
C GLY A 122 12.06 7.00 -7.36
N LEU A 123 10.79 7.44 -7.25
CA LEU A 123 10.45 8.76 -6.70
C LEU A 123 10.83 8.91 -5.23
N VAL A 124 10.63 7.87 -4.41
CA VAL A 124 11.06 7.86 -3.00
C VAL A 124 12.58 7.95 -2.92
N SER A 125 13.31 7.21 -3.75
CA SER A 125 14.78 7.26 -3.80
C SER A 125 15.29 8.65 -4.18
N LEU A 126 14.65 9.33 -5.15
CA LEU A 126 14.95 10.73 -5.49
C LEU A 126 14.75 11.67 -4.30
N ALA A 127 13.61 11.57 -3.63
CA ALA A 127 13.31 12.39 -2.45
C ALA A 127 14.34 12.20 -1.33
N LEU A 128 14.93 11.02 -1.25
CA LEU A 128 16.00 10.67 -0.29
C LEU A 128 17.41 11.01 -0.80
N LYS A 129 17.55 11.62 -1.97
CA LYS A 129 18.83 11.90 -2.64
C LYS A 129 19.68 10.64 -2.91
N LYS A 130 19.02 9.48 -3.04
CA LYS A 130 19.64 8.20 -3.42
C LYS A 130 19.66 8.06 -4.94
N ASN A 131 20.45 8.89 -5.59
CA ASN A 131 20.40 9.06 -7.05
C ASN A 131 20.74 7.79 -7.83
N ALA A 132 21.69 6.98 -7.33
CA ALA A 132 22.04 5.70 -7.96
C ALA A 132 20.87 4.69 -7.91
N GLU A 133 20.16 4.61 -6.78
CA GLU A 133 18.97 3.76 -6.63
C GLU A 133 17.82 4.28 -7.48
N ALA A 134 17.56 5.59 -7.48
CA ALA A 134 16.54 6.21 -8.32
C ALA A 134 16.78 5.91 -9.80
N LYS A 135 18.02 6.07 -10.27
CA LYS A 135 18.41 5.74 -11.65
C LYS A 135 18.13 4.26 -11.97
N LYS A 136 18.45 3.34 -11.06
CA LYS A 136 18.17 1.90 -11.26
C LYS A 136 16.68 1.64 -11.48
N TYR A 137 15.80 2.25 -10.67
CA TYR A 137 14.35 2.07 -10.84
C TYR A 137 13.82 2.66 -12.14
N PHE A 138 14.24 3.87 -12.51
CA PHE A 138 13.79 4.50 -13.75
C PHE A 138 14.33 3.81 -15.00
N SER A 139 15.57 3.33 -14.97
CA SER A 139 16.09 2.50 -16.08
C SER A 139 15.33 1.18 -16.22
N ALA A 140 14.94 0.55 -15.09
CA ALA A 140 14.11 -0.67 -15.15
C ALA A 140 12.70 -0.39 -15.73
N ILE A 141 12.15 0.81 -15.53
CA ILE A 141 10.90 1.22 -16.14
C ILE A 141 11.07 1.39 -17.65
N ASP A 142 12.10 2.11 -18.07
CA ASP A 142 12.40 2.34 -19.49
C ASP A 142 12.61 1.01 -20.25
N GLU A 143 13.27 0.04 -19.62
CA GLU A 143 13.50 -1.27 -20.23
C GLU A 143 12.24 -2.16 -20.31
N LYS A 144 11.34 -2.11 -19.31
CA LYS A 144 10.29 -3.11 -19.14
C LYS A 144 8.87 -2.58 -19.27
N TYR A 145 8.67 -1.28 -19.11
CA TYR A 145 7.34 -0.70 -18.94
C TYR A 145 7.10 0.55 -19.78
N GLN A 146 7.78 0.69 -20.93
CA GLN A 146 7.68 1.86 -21.83
C GLN A 146 6.23 2.19 -22.19
N ASP A 147 5.39 1.18 -22.44
CA ASP A 147 3.98 1.35 -22.80
C ASP A 147 3.14 2.07 -21.72
N TYR A 148 3.60 2.04 -20.46
CA TYR A 148 2.92 2.67 -19.32
C TYR A 148 3.51 4.01 -18.92
N ASP A 149 4.75 4.28 -19.28
CA ASP A 149 5.54 5.41 -18.76
C ASP A 149 5.48 6.67 -19.60
N ASN A 150 5.19 6.55 -20.91
CA ASN A 150 5.16 7.65 -21.86
C ASN A 150 6.43 8.53 -21.82
N GLY A 151 7.61 7.95 -21.59
CA GLY A 151 8.90 8.65 -21.57
C GLY A 151 9.15 9.50 -20.30
N MET A 152 8.32 9.38 -19.27
CA MET A 152 8.54 10.14 -18.03
C MET A 152 9.82 9.72 -17.31
N SER A 153 10.22 8.45 -17.40
CA SER A 153 11.45 7.94 -16.78
C SER A 153 12.70 8.56 -17.38
N ASP A 154 12.71 8.86 -18.68
CA ASP A 154 13.83 9.54 -19.33
C ASP A 154 14.15 10.88 -18.65
N SER A 155 13.12 11.66 -18.34
CA SER A 155 13.26 12.94 -17.65
C SER A 155 13.87 12.77 -16.26
N TYR A 156 13.49 11.72 -15.52
CA TYR A 156 14.07 11.43 -14.21
C TYR A 156 15.50 10.90 -14.32
N ILE A 157 15.80 10.06 -15.32
CA ILE A 157 17.16 9.56 -15.58
C ILE A 157 18.10 10.74 -15.92
N GLU A 158 17.64 11.67 -16.74
CA GLU A 158 18.42 12.88 -17.03
C GLU A 158 18.63 13.74 -15.78
N MET A 159 17.59 13.96 -14.99
CA MET A 159 17.67 14.76 -13.77
C MET A 159 18.70 14.19 -12.78
N VAL A 160 18.77 12.87 -12.56
CA VAL A 160 19.73 12.26 -11.62
C VAL A 160 21.18 12.30 -12.10
N LYS A 161 21.47 12.70 -13.35
CA LYS A 161 22.84 12.91 -13.81
C LYS A 161 23.45 14.20 -13.26
N TYR A 162 22.63 15.16 -12.86
CA TYR A 162 23.06 16.51 -12.44
C TYR A 162 22.99 16.73 -10.91
N TYR A 163 22.57 15.76 -10.15
CA TYR A 163 22.51 15.79 -8.68
C TYR A 163 23.35 14.70 -8.05
#